data_69e7d33950d3ce3f9d84779decbad65f
#
_entry.id   69e7d33950d3ce3f9d84779decbad65f
#
_cell.length_a   1.000
_cell.length_b   1.000
_cell.length_c   1.000
_cell.angle_alpha   90.00
_cell.angle_beta   90.00
_cell.angle_gamma   90.00
#
_symmetry.space_group_name_H-M   'P 1'
#
loop_
_entity.id
_entity.type
_entity.pdbx_description
1 polymer ?
#
loop_
_entity_poly.entity_id
_entity_poly.type
_entity_poly.pdbx_seq_one_letter_code
_entity_poly.pdbx_strand_id
1 'polypeptide(L)'
;MKTILLIGLGRFGRHIAQKLNELDHQVMAIDKNENRVEAALSYVTSAQIGDATKKDFLSTVGVGNFDVCIVAIGDNFQSSLETTLLLKELGAQKVVSRAARDVHAKFLLRNGADEIVYPEKQLASWTAIRYSSDHVFDYLQKLHN
;
A
#
# COMPACT_ATOMS: atom_id res chain seq x y z
N MET A 1 6.37 8.54 15.04
CA MET A 1 6.97 7.91 13.85
C MET A 1 6.50 6.49 13.73
N LYS A 2 6.11 6.09 12.52
CA LYS A 2 5.69 4.71 12.22
C LYS A 2 6.69 4.02 11.33
N THR A 3 6.68 2.69 11.35
CA THR A 3 7.44 1.85 10.45
C THR A 3 6.49 1.18 9.47
N ILE A 4 6.72 1.36 8.19
CA ILE A 4 5.82 0.89 7.14
C ILE A 4 6.59 -0.04 6.18
N LEU A 5 6.01 -1.20 5.91
CA LEU A 5 6.45 -2.08 4.85
C LEU A 5 5.60 -1.79 3.61
N LEU A 6 6.23 -1.33 2.54
CA LEU A 6 5.54 -0.99 1.31
C LEU A 6 5.92 -1.97 0.22
N ILE A 7 4.94 -2.67 -0.32
CA ILE A 7 5.15 -3.66 -1.37
C ILE A 7 4.56 -3.16 -2.68
N GLY A 8 5.42 -2.93 -3.64
CA GLY A 8 5.08 -2.37 -4.93
C GLY A 8 5.50 -0.91 -5.05
N LEU A 9 6.42 -0.65 -5.98
CA LEU A 9 6.98 0.68 -6.26
C LEU A 9 6.56 1.19 -7.64
N GLY A 10 5.35 0.84 -8.05
CA GLY A 10 4.72 1.48 -9.18
C GLY A 10 4.37 2.93 -8.86
N ARG A 11 3.58 3.55 -9.70
CA ARG A 11 3.25 4.97 -9.57
C ARG A 11 2.63 5.31 -8.20
N PHE A 12 1.65 4.52 -7.78
CA PHE A 12 0.97 4.73 -6.49
C PHE A 12 1.91 4.49 -5.31
N GLY A 13 2.63 3.37 -5.32
CA GLY A 13 3.58 3.03 -4.24
C GLY A 13 4.68 4.07 -4.08
N ARG A 14 5.23 4.56 -5.18
CA ARG A 14 6.26 5.61 -5.12
C ARG A 14 5.75 6.89 -4.46
N HIS A 15 4.53 7.31 -4.80
CA HIS A 15 3.93 8.51 -4.19
C HIS A 15 3.71 8.32 -2.69
N ILE A 16 3.26 7.13 -2.27
CA ILE A 16 3.12 6.81 -0.85
C ILE A 16 4.47 6.91 -0.16
N ALA A 17 5.51 6.29 -0.73
CA ALA A 17 6.85 6.29 -0.13
C ALA A 17 7.40 7.69 0.02
N GLN A 18 7.28 8.51 -1.02
CA GLN A 18 7.76 9.90 -1.00
C GLN A 18 7.04 10.71 0.08
N LYS A 19 5.72 10.56 0.19
CA LYS A 19 4.95 11.29 1.18
C LYS A 19 5.28 10.86 2.61
N LEU A 20 5.43 9.56 2.82
CA LEU A 20 5.83 9.02 4.13
C LEU A 20 7.21 9.54 4.54
N ASN A 21 8.12 9.65 3.60
CA ASN A 21 9.44 10.23 3.86
C ASN A 21 9.33 11.71 4.28
N GLU A 22 8.51 12.49 3.59
CA GLU A 22 8.25 13.88 3.96
C GLU A 22 7.67 14.01 5.37
N LEU A 23 6.87 13.00 5.79
CA LEU A 23 6.24 12.97 7.12
C LEU A 23 7.13 12.32 8.18
N ASP A 24 8.39 12.03 7.86
CA ASP A 24 9.41 11.47 8.76
C ASP A 24 9.11 10.07 9.28
N HIS A 25 8.41 9.26 8.49
CA HIS A 25 8.22 7.85 8.80
C HIS A 25 9.30 6.97 8.17
N GLN A 26 9.52 5.80 8.76
CA GLN A 26 10.45 4.82 8.22
C GLN A 26 9.73 3.88 7.26
N VAL A 27 10.31 3.72 6.08
CA VAL A 27 9.73 2.89 5.02
C VAL A 27 10.76 1.86 4.56
N MET A 28 10.36 0.57 4.59
CA MET A 28 11.06 -0.47 3.85
C MET A 28 10.22 -0.77 2.61
N ALA A 29 10.80 -0.65 1.42
CA ALA A 29 10.11 -0.89 0.17
C ALA A 29 10.58 -2.20 -0.47
N ILE A 30 9.67 -2.92 -1.09
CA ILE A 30 9.95 -4.16 -1.82
C ILE A 30 9.35 -4.07 -3.22
N ASP A 31 10.13 -4.42 -4.22
CA ASP A 31 9.64 -4.57 -5.60
C ASP A 31 10.51 -5.62 -6.31
N LYS A 32 9.96 -6.30 -7.29
CA LYS A 32 10.69 -7.24 -8.12
C LYS A 32 11.63 -6.54 -9.09
N ASN A 33 11.35 -5.31 -9.45
CA ASN A 33 12.06 -4.54 -10.45
C ASN A 33 13.25 -3.82 -9.82
N GLU A 34 14.46 -4.19 -10.22
CA GLU A 34 15.68 -3.61 -9.70
C GLU A 34 15.75 -2.10 -9.91
N ASN A 35 15.33 -1.61 -11.07
CA ASN A 35 15.40 -0.18 -11.38
C ASN A 35 14.47 0.63 -10.46
N ARG A 36 13.29 0.08 -10.14
CA ARG A 36 12.37 0.72 -9.21
C ARG A 36 12.93 0.77 -7.80
N VAL A 37 13.56 -0.30 -7.37
CA VAL A 37 14.20 -0.36 -6.04
C VAL A 37 15.34 0.65 -5.96
N GLU A 38 16.21 0.69 -6.96
CA GLU A 38 17.32 1.66 -6.98
C GLU A 38 16.82 3.10 -6.95
N ALA A 39 15.79 3.41 -7.73
CA ALA A 39 15.21 4.76 -7.75
C ALA A 39 14.61 5.15 -6.40
N ALA A 40 14.09 4.18 -5.64
CA ALA A 40 13.47 4.45 -4.36
C ALA A 40 14.46 4.74 -3.23
N LEU A 41 15.72 4.33 -3.38
CA LEU A 41 16.73 4.46 -2.31
C LEU A 41 16.94 5.90 -1.86
N SER A 42 16.62 6.89 -2.69
CA SER A 42 16.77 8.31 -2.32
C SER A 42 15.67 8.82 -1.38
N TYR A 43 14.56 8.07 -1.21
CA TYR A 43 13.44 8.53 -0.39
C TYR A 43 12.82 7.44 0.49
N VAL A 44 13.48 6.29 0.65
CA VAL A 44 13.05 5.27 1.61
C VAL A 44 14.18 4.96 2.57
N THR A 45 13.84 4.41 3.73
CA THR A 45 14.84 4.03 4.74
C THR A 45 15.66 2.82 4.27
N SER A 46 14.99 1.85 3.66
CA SER A 46 15.62 0.68 3.05
C SER A 46 14.75 0.13 1.94
N ALA A 47 15.35 -0.61 1.02
CA ALA A 47 14.64 -1.22 -0.09
C ALA A 47 15.28 -2.55 -0.45
N GLN A 48 14.45 -3.51 -0.88
CA GLN A 48 14.90 -4.84 -1.28
C GLN A 48 14.26 -5.24 -2.60
N ILE A 49 15.06 -5.90 -3.44
CA ILE A 49 14.58 -6.55 -4.65
C ILE A 49 14.06 -7.92 -4.24
N GLY A 50 12.82 -8.23 -4.53
CA GLY A 50 12.27 -9.54 -4.22
C GLY A 50 10.83 -9.70 -4.66
N ASP A 51 10.39 -10.95 -4.68
CA ASP A 51 9.02 -11.33 -5.04
C ASP A 51 8.22 -11.60 -3.75
N ALA A 52 7.32 -10.70 -3.41
CA ALA A 52 6.52 -10.79 -2.20
C ALA A 52 5.43 -11.87 -2.27
N THR A 53 5.27 -12.54 -3.42
CA THR A 53 4.40 -13.72 -3.52
C THR A 53 5.12 -15.01 -3.10
N LYS A 54 6.41 -14.91 -2.80
CA LYS A 54 7.22 -16.06 -2.36
C LYS A 54 7.38 -16.04 -0.85
N LYS A 55 6.85 -17.07 -0.20
CA LYS A 55 6.88 -17.19 1.25
C LYS A 55 8.31 -17.17 1.80
N ASP A 56 9.23 -17.86 1.14
CA ASP A 56 10.62 -17.92 1.59
C ASP A 56 11.26 -16.54 1.65
N PHE A 57 11.00 -15.70 0.64
CA PHE A 57 11.49 -14.33 0.64
C PHE A 57 10.81 -13.49 1.74
N LEU A 58 9.49 -13.52 1.77
CA LEU A 58 8.72 -12.65 2.66
C LEU A 58 8.96 -12.99 4.14
N SER A 59 9.23 -14.26 4.45
CA SER A 59 9.54 -14.68 5.82
C SER A 59 10.86 -14.10 6.35
N THR A 60 11.75 -13.64 5.48
CA THR A 60 13.01 -13.02 5.90
C THR A 60 12.86 -11.54 6.27
N VAL A 61 11.73 -10.93 5.92
CA VAL A 61 11.53 -9.48 6.03
C VAL A 61 11.19 -9.03 7.45
N GLY A 62 10.56 -9.89 8.24
CA GLY A 62 10.12 -9.53 9.59
C GLY A 62 8.84 -8.71 9.56
N VAL A 63 7.83 -9.20 8.86
CA VAL A 63 6.58 -8.44 8.63
C VAL A 63 5.86 -8.02 9.91
N GLY A 64 5.99 -8.80 10.98
CA GLY A 64 5.36 -8.48 12.27
C GLY A 64 5.97 -7.27 12.98
N ASN A 65 7.13 -6.81 12.56
CA ASN A 65 7.81 -5.66 13.15
C ASN A 65 7.34 -4.30 12.60
N PHE A 66 6.52 -4.32 11.55
CA PHE A 66 6.03 -3.09 10.94
C PHE A 66 4.65 -2.73 11.48
N ASP A 67 4.43 -1.44 11.71
CA ASP A 67 3.13 -0.95 12.17
C ASP A 67 2.05 -1.17 11.11
N VAL A 68 2.41 -0.98 9.83
CA VAL A 68 1.50 -1.15 8.70
C VAL A 68 2.25 -1.77 7.53
N CYS A 69 1.61 -2.73 6.89
CA CYS A 69 2.06 -3.28 5.61
C CYS A 69 1.10 -2.83 4.53
N ILE A 70 1.61 -2.17 3.50
CA ILE A 70 0.81 -1.63 2.40
C ILE A 70 1.14 -2.42 1.12
N VAL A 71 0.13 -3.05 0.54
CA VAL A 71 0.25 -3.76 -0.73
C VAL A 71 -0.25 -2.83 -1.83
N ALA A 72 0.70 -2.23 -2.56
CA ALA A 72 0.44 -1.25 -3.61
C ALA A 72 0.56 -1.82 -5.02
N ILE A 73 0.51 -3.15 -5.16
CA ILE A 73 0.58 -3.83 -6.46
C ILE A 73 -0.70 -3.51 -7.24
N GLY A 74 -0.56 -2.90 -8.42
CA GLY A 74 -1.69 -2.38 -9.17
C GLY A 74 -2.02 -3.12 -10.45
N ASP A 75 -1.11 -3.90 -10.99
CA ASP A 75 -1.21 -4.50 -12.31
C ASP A 75 -1.44 -6.02 -12.28
N ASN A 76 -1.44 -6.63 -11.11
CA ASN A 76 -1.60 -8.08 -10.99
C ASN A 76 -2.37 -8.40 -9.71
N PHE A 77 -3.66 -8.67 -9.86
CA PHE A 77 -4.52 -8.98 -8.72
C PHE A 77 -4.09 -10.26 -8.00
N GLN A 78 -3.69 -11.29 -8.73
CA GLN A 78 -3.26 -12.55 -8.11
C GLN A 78 -2.05 -12.32 -7.21
N SER A 79 -1.07 -11.56 -7.68
CA SER A 79 0.11 -11.22 -6.87
C SER A 79 -0.28 -10.42 -5.62
N SER A 80 -1.21 -9.48 -5.77
CA SER A 80 -1.71 -8.69 -4.64
C SER A 80 -2.41 -9.58 -3.62
N LEU A 81 -3.24 -10.50 -4.07
CA LEU A 81 -3.98 -11.43 -3.20
C LEU A 81 -3.02 -12.38 -2.46
N GLU A 82 -2.08 -12.98 -3.18
CA GLU A 82 -1.10 -13.89 -2.58
C GLU A 82 -0.22 -13.16 -1.54
N THR A 83 0.23 -11.96 -1.88
CA THR A 83 1.03 -11.16 -0.95
C THR A 83 0.24 -10.80 0.30
N THR A 84 -1.01 -10.37 0.14
CA THR A 84 -1.90 -10.03 1.25
C THR A 84 -2.08 -11.22 2.19
N LEU A 85 -2.35 -12.41 1.63
CA LEU A 85 -2.53 -13.62 2.39
C LEU A 85 -1.26 -13.98 3.18
N LEU A 86 -0.11 -13.94 2.52
CA LEU A 86 1.17 -14.25 3.15
C LEU A 86 1.52 -13.28 4.28
N LEU A 87 1.27 -11.99 4.09
CA LEU A 87 1.50 -11.00 5.14
C LEU A 87 0.69 -11.34 6.39
N LYS A 88 -0.57 -11.71 6.21
CA LYS A 88 -1.43 -12.08 7.32
C LYS A 88 -0.93 -13.34 8.02
N GLU A 89 -0.58 -14.38 7.25
CA GLU A 89 -0.05 -15.63 7.79
C GLU A 89 1.25 -15.44 8.55
N LEU A 90 2.10 -14.52 8.10
CA LEU A 90 3.38 -14.23 8.73
C LEU A 90 3.28 -13.25 9.91
N GLY A 91 2.08 -12.86 10.29
CA GLY A 91 1.85 -12.09 11.51
C GLY A 91 1.90 -10.57 11.35
N ALA A 92 1.64 -10.05 10.16
CA ALA A 92 1.56 -8.59 9.98
C ALA A 92 0.52 -7.98 10.92
N GLN A 93 0.87 -6.85 11.53
CA GLN A 93 -0.01 -6.17 12.49
C GLN A 93 -1.22 -5.54 11.79
N LYS A 94 -1.01 -4.93 10.64
CA LYS A 94 -2.07 -4.32 9.84
C LYS A 94 -1.71 -4.41 8.37
N VAL A 95 -2.64 -4.90 7.55
CA VAL A 95 -2.46 -5.03 6.11
C VAL A 95 -3.47 -4.15 5.39
N VAL A 96 -2.96 -3.23 4.56
CA VAL A 96 -3.77 -2.35 3.72
C VAL A 96 -3.46 -2.71 2.27
N SER A 97 -4.46 -3.10 1.51
CA SER A 97 -4.26 -3.54 0.12
C SER A 97 -5.01 -2.68 -0.87
N ARG A 98 -4.38 -2.44 -2.01
CA ARG A 98 -4.95 -1.68 -3.11
C ARG A 98 -5.91 -2.55 -3.91
N ALA A 99 -7.07 -2.01 -4.28
CA ALA A 99 -8.01 -2.63 -5.19
C ALA A 99 -8.48 -1.62 -6.24
N ALA A 100 -8.72 -2.11 -7.46
CA ALA A 100 -9.32 -1.32 -8.54
C ALA A 100 -10.80 -1.65 -8.70
N ARG A 101 -11.24 -2.82 -8.23
CA ARG A 101 -12.61 -3.31 -8.38
C ARG A 101 -13.16 -3.82 -7.06
N ASP A 102 -14.48 -3.66 -6.88
CA ASP A 102 -15.16 -4.11 -5.66
C ASP A 102 -15.03 -5.61 -5.41
N VAL A 103 -15.05 -6.43 -6.48
CA VAL A 103 -14.89 -7.87 -6.34
C VAL A 103 -13.50 -8.22 -5.81
N HIS A 104 -12.47 -7.50 -6.25
CA HIS A 104 -11.10 -7.69 -5.76
C HIS A 104 -10.99 -7.30 -4.28
N ALA A 105 -11.61 -6.19 -3.90
CA ALA A 105 -11.65 -5.76 -2.50
C ALA A 105 -12.25 -6.81 -1.59
N LYS A 106 -13.33 -7.46 -2.01
CA LYS A 106 -13.98 -8.53 -1.23
C LYS A 106 -13.03 -9.71 -1.01
N PHE A 107 -12.32 -10.16 -2.05
CA PHE A 107 -11.35 -11.24 -1.93
C PHE A 107 -10.20 -10.86 -1.01
N LEU A 108 -9.68 -9.64 -1.15
CA LEU A 108 -8.59 -9.16 -0.31
C LEU A 108 -8.98 -9.11 1.17
N LEU A 109 -10.17 -8.58 1.47
CA LEU A 109 -10.67 -8.52 2.85
C LEU A 109 -10.88 -9.90 3.45
N ARG A 110 -11.37 -10.85 2.67
CA ARG A 110 -11.58 -12.23 3.13
C ARG A 110 -10.27 -12.99 3.34
N ASN A 111 -9.19 -12.55 2.72
CA ASN A 111 -7.92 -13.24 2.75
C ASN A 111 -6.82 -12.49 3.51
N GLY A 112 -7.20 -11.55 4.37
CA GLY A 112 -6.27 -10.99 5.33
C GLY A 112 -6.04 -9.49 5.29
N ALA A 113 -6.55 -8.77 4.30
CA ALA A 113 -6.48 -7.32 4.32
C ALA A 113 -7.39 -6.77 5.43
N ASP A 114 -6.85 -5.86 6.23
CA ASP A 114 -7.62 -5.17 7.26
C ASP A 114 -8.39 -4.00 6.66
N GLU A 115 -7.80 -3.34 5.66
CA GLU A 115 -8.41 -2.20 4.96
C GLU A 115 -8.08 -2.26 3.48
N ILE A 116 -8.92 -1.60 2.69
CA ILE A 116 -8.75 -1.49 1.24
C ILE A 116 -8.62 -0.02 0.86
N VAL A 117 -7.71 0.27 -0.07
CA VAL A 117 -7.65 1.57 -0.72
C VAL A 117 -8.01 1.43 -2.19
N TYR A 118 -8.75 2.43 -2.71
CA TYR A 118 -9.18 2.51 -4.11
C TYR A 118 -8.64 3.81 -4.70
N PRO A 119 -7.39 3.87 -5.14
CA PRO A 119 -6.76 5.14 -5.50
C PRO A 119 -7.54 5.94 -6.54
N GLU A 120 -7.95 5.27 -7.63
CA GLU A 120 -8.69 5.95 -8.70
C GLU A 120 -10.10 6.32 -8.27
N LYS A 121 -10.81 5.40 -7.62
CA LYS A 121 -12.19 5.64 -7.18
C LYS A 121 -12.25 6.74 -6.12
N GLN A 122 -11.36 6.70 -5.14
CA GLN A 122 -11.32 7.69 -4.07
C GLN A 122 -10.94 9.07 -4.60
N LEU A 123 -9.93 9.14 -5.47
CA LEU A 123 -9.52 10.39 -6.07
C LEU A 123 -10.59 10.94 -7.01
N ALA A 124 -11.25 10.09 -7.80
CA ALA A 124 -12.34 10.51 -8.67
C ALA A 124 -13.51 11.09 -7.88
N SER A 125 -13.90 10.44 -6.79
CA SER A 125 -14.96 10.95 -5.90
C SER A 125 -14.59 12.30 -5.31
N TRP A 126 -13.37 12.41 -4.79
CA TRP A 126 -12.86 13.67 -4.24
C TRP A 126 -12.86 14.77 -5.29
N THR A 127 -12.37 14.48 -6.49
CA THR A 127 -12.29 15.44 -7.58
C THR A 127 -13.68 15.92 -8.01
N ALA A 128 -14.62 14.99 -8.17
CA ALA A 128 -15.99 15.32 -8.58
C ALA A 128 -16.67 16.21 -7.55
N ILE A 129 -16.54 15.88 -6.26
CA ILE A 129 -17.17 16.67 -5.19
C ILE A 129 -16.53 18.05 -5.08
N ARG A 130 -15.19 18.13 -5.15
CA ARG A 130 -14.48 19.40 -5.05
C ARG A 130 -14.87 20.38 -6.13
N TYR A 131 -15.06 19.92 -7.38
CA TYR A 131 -15.30 20.80 -8.51
C TYR A 131 -16.77 20.93 -8.90
N SER A 132 -17.68 20.28 -8.19
CA SER A 132 -19.12 20.38 -8.40
C SER A 132 -19.87 21.00 -7.22
N SER A 133 -19.20 21.18 -6.09
CA SER A 133 -19.85 21.67 -4.86
C SER A 133 -19.10 22.87 -4.30
N ASP A 134 -19.88 23.84 -3.77
CA ASP A 134 -19.32 24.96 -3.01
C ASP A 134 -19.02 24.57 -1.55
N HIS A 135 -19.30 23.32 -1.17
CA HIS A 135 -19.19 22.81 0.19
C HIS A 135 -18.01 21.86 0.38
N VAL A 136 -16.84 22.23 -0.15
CA VAL A 136 -15.62 21.44 0.00
C VAL A 136 -15.29 21.16 1.47
N PHE A 137 -15.54 22.13 2.34
CA PHE A 137 -15.30 21.98 3.77
C PHE A 137 -16.11 20.84 4.38
N ASP A 138 -17.37 20.70 4.00
CA ASP A 138 -18.23 19.61 4.48
C ASP A 138 -17.71 18.24 4.05
N TYR A 139 -17.21 18.15 2.83
CA TYR A 139 -16.59 16.91 2.33
C TYR A 139 -15.35 16.55 3.13
N LEU A 140 -14.48 17.53 3.39
CA LEU A 140 -13.27 17.30 4.17
C LEU A 140 -13.59 16.84 5.59
N GLN A 141 -14.63 17.37 6.22
CA GLN A 141 -15.07 16.90 7.52
C GLN A 141 -15.52 15.43 7.47
N LYS A 142 -16.22 15.01 6.43
CA LYS A 142 -16.66 13.62 6.28
C LYS A 142 -15.50 12.66 6.14
N LEU A 143 -14.38 13.10 5.55
CA LEU A 143 -13.18 12.27 5.44
C LEU A 143 -12.54 11.98 6.80
N HIS A 144 -12.73 12.85 7.78
CA HIS A 144 -12.15 12.70 9.12
C HIS A 144 -13.08 11.97 10.09
N ASN A 145 -14.27 11.67 9.66
CA ASN A 145 -15.25 10.90 10.42
C ASN A 145 -15.26 9.44 9.92
#